data_5e3dde9c798f7a4b37899edaf3476949
#
_entry.id   5e3dde9c798f7a4b37899edaf3476949
#
_cell.length_a   1.000
_cell.length_b   1.000
_cell.length_c   1.000
_cell.angle_alpha   90.00
_cell.angle_beta   90.00
_cell.angle_gamma   90.00
#
_symmetry.space_group_name_H-M   'P 1'
#
loop_
_entity.id
_entity.type
_entity.pdbx_description
1 polymer ?
#
loop_
_entity_poly.entity_id
_entity_poly.type
_entity_poly.pdbx_seq_one_letter_code
_entity_poly.pdbx_strand_id
1 'polypeptide(L)'
;MSLRSRIFLAMQQIGEEQQVTLPPLRDDLSLHETGFDSLAFAILVARLEDDFGFDPFTISEDVAFPSTIGEFVRAYENVPA
;
A
#
# COMPACT_ATOMS: atom_id res chain seq x y z
N MET A 1 3.83 9.09 -13.80
CA MET A 1 3.51 7.78 -13.18
C MET A 1 2.27 7.93 -12.32
N SER A 2 1.31 7.03 -12.44
CA SER A 2 0.07 7.12 -11.67
C SER A 2 0.32 6.78 -10.19
N LEU A 3 -0.60 7.18 -9.32
CA LEU A 3 -0.55 6.85 -7.90
C LEU A 3 -0.48 5.34 -7.69
N ARG A 4 -1.29 4.60 -8.44
CA ARG A 4 -1.30 3.14 -8.38
C ARG A 4 0.07 2.55 -8.74
N SER A 5 0.68 3.05 -9.81
CA SER A 5 2.00 2.57 -10.23
C SER A 5 3.07 2.86 -9.19
N ARG A 6 2.99 4.01 -8.53
CA ARG A 6 3.93 4.37 -7.47
C ARG A 6 3.78 3.46 -6.26
N ILE A 7 2.54 3.12 -5.90
CA ILE A 7 2.28 2.19 -4.80
C ILE A 7 2.81 0.81 -5.14
N PHE A 8 2.56 0.32 -6.36
CA PHE A 8 3.05 -0.98 -6.79
C PHE A 8 4.58 -1.01 -6.78
N LEU A 9 5.22 0.05 -7.26
CA LEU A 9 6.69 0.13 -7.25
C LEU A 9 7.23 0.10 -5.82
N ALA A 10 6.62 0.84 -4.91
CA ALA A 10 7.03 0.83 -3.50
C ALA A 10 6.90 -0.57 -2.89
N MET A 11 5.81 -1.27 -3.20
CA MET A 11 5.62 -2.64 -2.72
C MET A 11 6.71 -3.57 -3.24
N GLN A 12 7.06 -3.43 -4.52
CA GLN A 12 8.12 -4.25 -5.10
C GLN A 12 9.48 -3.97 -4.46
N GLN A 13 9.78 -2.71 -4.20
CA GLN A 13 11.04 -2.34 -3.54
C GLN A 13 11.12 -2.88 -2.12
N ILE A 14 10.02 -2.77 -1.37
CA ILE A 14 9.99 -3.31 0.00
C ILE A 14 10.07 -4.82 -0.02
N GLY A 15 9.41 -5.47 -0.98
CA GLY A 15 9.52 -6.92 -1.14
C GLY A 15 10.96 -7.36 -1.32
N GLU A 16 11.72 -6.65 -2.16
CA GLU A 16 13.15 -6.96 -2.33
C GLU A 16 13.93 -6.75 -1.05
N GLU A 17 13.68 -5.64 -0.34
CA GLU A 17 14.40 -5.32 0.90
C GLU A 17 14.11 -6.34 2.01
N GLN A 18 12.87 -6.80 2.09
CA GLN A 18 12.42 -7.74 3.11
C GLN A 18 12.54 -9.20 2.68
N GLN A 19 13.07 -9.45 1.47
CA GLN A 19 13.24 -10.78 0.92
C GLN A 19 11.90 -11.53 0.81
N VAL A 20 10.86 -10.80 0.42
CA VAL A 20 9.53 -11.35 0.16
C VAL A 20 9.31 -11.41 -1.34
N THR A 21 8.99 -12.59 -1.85
CA THR A 21 8.64 -12.76 -3.27
C THR A 21 7.16 -12.45 -3.44
N LEU A 22 6.87 -11.33 -4.10
CA LEU A 22 5.49 -10.93 -4.34
C LEU A 22 4.89 -11.69 -5.51
N PRO A 23 3.61 -12.12 -5.42
CA PRO A 23 2.89 -12.60 -6.59
C PRO A 23 2.62 -11.43 -7.54
N PRO A 24 2.13 -11.69 -8.76
CA PRO A 24 1.74 -10.61 -9.65
C PRO A 24 0.73 -9.68 -8.98
N LEU A 25 1.01 -8.38 -8.97
CA LEU A 25 0.18 -7.40 -8.30
C LEU A 25 -1.01 -7.03 -9.17
N ARG A 26 -2.20 -7.08 -8.59
CA ARG A 26 -3.45 -6.70 -9.25
C ARG A 26 -4.45 -6.27 -8.19
N ASP A 27 -5.49 -5.57 -8.61
CA ASP A 27 -6.43 -4.94 -7.68
C ASP A 27 -7.18 -5.94 -6.80
N ASP A 28 -7.48 -7.12 -7.31
CA ASP A 28 -8.23 -8.13 -6.57
C ASP A 28 -7.36 -9.03 -5.69
N LEU A 29 -6.05 -8.82 -5.70
CA LEU A 29 -5.15 -9.60 -4.85
C LEU A 29 -5.36 -9.22 -3.39
N SER A 30 -5.59 -10.22 -2.55
CA SER A 30 -5.69 -10.00 -1.11
C SER A 30 -4.35 -9.55 -0.54
N LEU A 31 -4.37 -8.59 0.39
CA LEU A 31 -3.15 -8.14 1.05
C LEU A 31 -2.48 -9.28 1.82
N HIS A 32 -3.26 -10.23 2.33
CA HIS A 32 -2.71 -11.41 3.01
C HIS A 32 -1.89 -12.30 2.06
N GLU A 33 -2.24 -12.30 0.78
CA GLU A 33 -1.56 -13.13 -0.21
C GLU A 33 -0.25 -12.52 -0.71
N THR A 34 0.03 -11.27 -0.37
CA THR A 34 1.29 -10.63 -0.78
C THR A 34 2.50 -11.20 -0.03
N GLY A 35 2.27 -11.79 1.12
CA GLY A 35 3.37 -12.26 1.98
C GLY A 35 3.92 -11.20 2.90
N PHE A 36 3.40 -9.98 2.84
CA PHE A 36 3.82 -8.91 3.74
C PHE A 36 3.24 -9.15 5.13
N ASP A 37 4.07 -9.00 6.16
CA ASP A 37 3.63 -8.98 7.55
C ASP A 37 3.33 -7.55 7.99
N SER A 38 2.98 -7.39 9.27
CA SER A 38 2.64 -6.06 9.82
C SER A 38 3.80 -5.08 9.70
N LEU A 39 5.03 -5.56 9.86
CA LEU A 39 6.21 -4.69 9.73
C LEU A 39 6.37 -4.20 8.30
N ALA A 40 6.23 -5.09 7.32
CA ALA A 40 6.34 -4.72 5.92
C ALA A 40 5.28 -3.69 5.53
N PHE A 41 4.04 -3.86 6.00
CA PHE A 41 2.99 -2.89 5.75
C PHE A 41 3.24 -1.56 6.43
N ALA A 42 3.79 -1.57 7.65
CA ALA A 42 4.15 -0.34 8.33
C ALA A 42 5.22 0.43 7.56
N ILE A 43 6.21 -0.28 7.02
CA ILE A 43 7.24 0.32 6.18
C ILE A 43 6.62 0.91 4.91
N LEU A 44 5.72 0.18 4.28
CA LEU A 44 5.04 0.63 3.06
C LEU A 44 4.27 1.93 3.32
N VAL A 45 3.46 1.97 4.37
CA VAL A 45 2.66 3.15 4.70
C VAL A 45 3.56 4.34 5.00
N ALA A 46 4.63 4.15 5.78
CA ALA A 46 5.56 5.21 6.11
C ALA A 46 6.26 5.75 4.87
N ARG A 47 6.65 4.86 3.95
CA ARG A 47 7.32 5.25 2.71
C ARG A 47 6.38 6.02 1.79
N LEU A 48 5.13 5.60 1.70
CA LEU A 48 4.13 6.31 0.90
C LEU A 48 3.78 7.67 1.51
N GLU A 49 3.78 7.78 2.83
CA GLU A 49 3.59 9.07 3.49
C GLU A 49 4.70 10.04 3.12
N ASP A 50 5.95 9.59 3.10
CA ASP A 50 7.07 10.42 2.65
C ASP A 50 6.92 10.83 1.19
N ASP A 51 6.41 9.92 0.36
CA ASP A 51 6.31 10.14 -1.09
C ASP A 51 5.13 11.03 -1.46
N PHE A 52 4.00 10.84 -0.81
CA PHE A 52 2.75 11.56 -1.13
C PHE A 52 2.46 12.71 -0.17
N GLY A 53 3.05 12.71 1.00
CA GLY A 53 2.83 13.76 2.00
C GLY A 53 1.65 13.54 2.91
N PHE A 54 0.99 12.37 2.86
CA PHE A 54 -0.14 12.07 3.74
C PHE A 54 -0.29 10.57 3.96
N ASP A 55 -1.02 10.21 5.02
CA ASP A 55 -1.37 8.84 5.35
C ASP A 55 -2.89 8.77 5.52
N PRO A 56 -3.63 8.14 4.60
CA PRO A 56 -5.09 8.12 4.65
C PRO A 56 -5.63 7.36 5.86
N PHE A 57 -4.84 6.47 6.46
CA PHE A 57 -5.30 5.67 7.60
C PHE A 57 -5.22 6.42 8.92
N THR A 58 -4.45 7.51 8.98
CA THR A 58 -4.40 8.36 10.16
C THR A 58 -5.25 9.63 10.02
N ILE A 59 -5.53 10.06 8.78
CA ILE A 59 -6.31 11.26 8.53
C ILE A 59 -7.80 11.04 8.84
N SER A 60 -8.32 9.86 8.53
CA SER A 60 -9.73 9.54 8.72
C SER A 60 -9.88 8.27 9.55
N GLU A 61 -10.61 8.38 10.68
CA GLU A 61 -10.92 7.24 11.53
C GLU A 61 -11.94 6.31 10.88
N ASP A 62 -12.64 6.79 9.87
CA ASP A 62 -13.69 6.03 9.19
C ASP A 62 -13.14 5.12 8.08
N VAL A 63 -11.86 5.22 7.77
CA VAL A 63 -11.25 4.37 6.74
C VAL A 63 -11.00 2.98 7.32
N ALA A 64 -11.74 2.00 6.83
CA ALA A 64 -11.52 0.62 7.22
C ALA A 64 -10.21 0.10 6.64
N PHE A 65 -9.57 -0.82 7.36
CA PHE A 65 -8.34 -1.44 6.85
C PHE A 65 -8.67 -2.21 5.57
N PRO A 66 -7.94 -1.98 4.48
CA PRO A 66 -8.27 -2.60 3.21
C PRO A 66 -7.98 -4.10 3.22
N SER A 67 -8.76 -4.85 2.43
CA SER A 67 -8.57 -6.29 2.27
C SER A 67 -7.78 -6.62 1.01
N THR A 68 -7.87 -5.78 -0.02
CA THR A 68 -7.22 -6.00 -1.32
C THR A 68 -6.32 -4.83 -1.67
N ILE A 69 -5.43 -5.07 -2.64
CA ILE A 69 -4.56 -4.00 -3.15
C ILE A 69 -5.40 -2.87 -3.76
N GLY A 70 -6.47 -3.20 -4.47
CA GLY A 70 -7.35 -2.18 -5.05
C GLY A 70 -7.97 -1.28 -4.00
N GLU A 71 -8.42 -1.85 -2.88
CA GLU A 71 -8.94 -1.06 -1.77
C GLU A 71 -7.85 -0.18 -1.15
N PHE A 72 -6.65 -0.72 -1.02
CA PHE A 72 -5.51 0.03 -0.50
C PHE A 72 -5.20 1.24 -1.38
N VAL A 73 -5.14 1.04 -2.69
CA VAL A 73 -4.88 2.12 -3.65
C VAL A 73 -6.00 3.17 -3.58
N ARG A 74 -7.25 2.73 -3.52
CA ARG A 74 -8.39 3.65 -3.45
C ARG A 74 -8.39 4.51 -2.20
N ALA A 75 -7.87 3.98 -1.09
CA ALA A 75 -7.75 4.78 0.13
C ALA A 75 -6.88 6.02 -0.11
N TYR A 76 -5.82 5.88 -0.89
CA TYR A 76 -4.96 7.01 -1.23
C TYR A 76 -5.61 7.93 -2.26
N GLU A 77 -6.36 7.38 -3.21
CA GLU A 77 -7.01 8.16 -4.25
C GLU A 77 -8.17 9.01 -3.71
N ASN A 78 -8.82 8.56 -2.65
CA ASN A 78 -10.01 9.19 -2.10
C ASN A 78 -9.73 10.27 -1.06
N VAL A 79 -8.47 10.52 -0.74
CA VAL A 79 -8.12 11.59 0.19
C VAL A 79 -8.29 12.94 -0.51
N PRO A 80 -9.05 13.87 0.07
CA PRO A 80 -9.20 15.21 -0.53
C PRO A 80 -7.85 15.91 -0.63
N ALA A 81 -7.66 16.58 -1.76
CA ALA A 81 -6.43 17.34 -1.99
C ALA A 81 -6.38 18.60 -1.10
#